data_b5a5111bc6fe570e7de604ca9168a421
#
_entry.id   b5a5111bc6fe570e7de604ca9168a421
#
_cell.length_a   1.000
_cell.length_b   1.000
_cell.length_c   1.000
_cell.angle_alpha   90.00
_cell.angle_beta   90.00
_cell.angle_gamma   90.00
#
_symmetry.space_group_name_H-M   'P 1'
#
loop_
_entity.id
_entity.type
_entity.pdbx_description
1 polymer ?
#
loop_
_entity_poly.entity_id
_entity_poly.type
_entity_poly.pdbx_seq_one_letter_code
_entity_poly.pdbx_strand_id
1 'polypeptide(L)'
;MAKQIKYGDDARKALEAGVNTLADTVKITLGPKGRNVVLDKKFGAPLITNDGVTIAKEIELEDPFENMGAQLVKEVSTKTNDIAGDGTTTSVVLAQAIIREGIKNLAAGANPIILRKGIDKAVNVAVQEVQKISKPIDSKVAIAQVASISAGDETVGQLISDAMEKVGKDGVITVEEGKSMTTELTTVEGMQFDRGYASAYMVTNTDKMEAVLDNPHILITDKKISNLQEILPVIEPLAQQGARLLIIAEDVEGDALAALIVNKLKGVFNCVAVKAPGFGDRRKAMLEDIAILTGGTVITSDLGYEFKDVTVDMLGKASQVRVDKENTTIINGAGDNTQIKNRITAIKSQIAETTSDYDKEKLQERLAKLAGGVAVINVGAATEVEMKEKKLRIEDALAATRAAVEEGIVPGGGVALLSTVPALTKLVETLDGDEKTGAKIILKAVEEPLRQIAKNAGLDGSVIVEKILTTKKANYGFDALKNEYVDMVKSGIIDPTKVSRSVLQNAASVASTLLTTESVVTDIPAPEPAMPAGGMGMGGMGGMY
;
A
#
# COMPACT_ATOMS: atom_id res chain seq x y z
N MET A 1 -19.73 -27.10 -9.25
CA MET A 1 -20.11 -26.40 -10.49
C MET A 1 -19.33 -26.99 -11.65
N ALA A 2 -19.94 -27.04 -12.85
CA ALA A 2 -19.20 -27.48 -14.04
C ALA A 2 -18.15 -26.44 -14.42
N LYS A 3 -17.04 -26.91 -15.04
CA LYS A 3 -15.93 -26.04 -15.45
C LYS A 3 -15.90 -25.93 -16.98
N GLN A 4 -15.50 -24.76 -17.45
CA GLN A 4 -15.07 -24.59 -18.84
C GLN A 4 -13.56 -24.37 -18.88
N ILE A 5 -12.92 -24.87 -19.96
CA ILE A 5 -11.47 -24.91 -20.06
C ILE A 5 -11.07 -24.44 -21.46
N LYS A 6 -10.08 -23.54 -21.52
CA LYS A 6 -9.36 -23.17 -22.74
C LYS A 6 -7.93 -23.70 -22.66
N TYR A 7 -7.35 -24.06 -23.80
CA TYR A 7 -5.99 -24.61 -23.92
C TYR A 7 -5.15 -23.81 -24.91
N GLY A 8 -3.84 -23.92 -24.77
CA GLY A 8 -2.85 -23.45 -25.73
C GLY A 8 -3.00 -21.96 -26.09
N ASP A 9 -3.03 -21.68 -27.38
CA ASP A 9 -3.10 -20.30 -27.88
C ASP A 9 -4.42 -19.59 -27.54
N ASP A 10 -5.54 -20.31 -27.46
CA ASP A 10 -6.83 -19.69 -27.10
C ASP A 10 -6.86 -19.26 -25.63
N ALA A 11 -6.21 -20.03 -24.75
CA ALA A 11 -6.02 -19.64 -23.36
C ALA A 11 -5.12 -18.40 -23.24
N ARG A 12 -3.98 -18.40 -23.92
CA ARG A 12 -3.02 -17.26 -23.90
C ARG A 12 -3.62 -16.00 -24.49
N LYS A 13 -4.35 -16.07 -25.60
CA LYS A 13 -5.03 -14.92 -26.22
C LYS A 13 -6.09 -14.30 -25.31
N ALA A 14 -6.87 -15.13 -24.62
CA ALA A 14 -7.87 -14.62 -23.68
C ALA A 14 -7.21 -13.91 -22.49
N LEU A 15 -6.16 -14.51 -21.90
CA LEU A 15 -5.40 -13.86 -20.85
C LEU A 15 -4.76 -12.54 -21.31
N GLU A 16 -4.15 -12.52 -22.52
CA GLU A 16 -3.54 -11.31 -23.09
C GLU A 16 -4.57 -10.19 -23.32
N ALA A 17 -5.78 -10.53 -23.78
CA ALA A 17 -6.86 -9.55 -23.94
C ALA A 17 -7.21 -8.88 -22.61
N GLY A 18 -7.36 -9.65 -21.54
CA GLY A 18 -7.61 -9.12 -20.21
C GLY A 18 -6.45 -8.26 -19.68
N VAL A 19 -5.21 -8.72 -19.83
CA VAL A 19 -4.01 -7.94 -19.52
C VAL A 19 -4.01 -6.59 -20.24
N ASN A 20 -4.29 -6.59 -21.55
CA ASN A 20 -4.28 -5.39 -22.35
C ASN A 20 -5.40 -4.43 -21.94
N THR A 21 -6.61 -4.92 -21.68
CA THR A 21 -7.74 -4.09 -21.27
C THR A 21 -7.43 -3.34 -19.97
N LEU A 22 -6.92 -4.03 -18.97
CA LEU A 22 -6.53 -3.37 -17.72
C LEU A 22 -5.36 -2.42 -17.92
N ALA A 23 -4.28 -2.87 -18.56
CA ALA A 23 -3.07 -2.07 -18.71
C ALA A 23 -3.31 -0.82 -19.57
N ASP A 24 -4.11 -0.91 -20.62
CA ASP A 24 -4.44 0.23 -21.49
C ASP A 24 -5.27 1.28 -20.77
N THR A 25 -6.09 0.87 -19.80
CA THR A 25 -6.84 1.80 -18.95
C THR A 25 -5.93 2.50 -17.94
N VAL A 26 -4.97 1.77 -17.33
CA VAL A 26 -4.10 2.32 -16.29
C VAL A 26 -2.97 3.17 -16.86
N LYS A 27 -2.31 2.76 -17.96
CA LYS A 27 -1.09 3.40 -18.49
C LYS A 27 -1.24 4.85 -18.93
N ILE A 28 -2.48 5.31 -19.20
CA ILE A 28 -2.76 6.71 -19.58
C ILE A 28 -2.47 7.69 -18.46
N THR A 29 -2.37 7.22 -17.22
CA THR A 29 -2.09 8.05 -16.04
C THR A 29 -0.59 8.31 -15.81
N LEU A 30 0.29 7.58 -16.52
CA LEU A 30 1.73 7.59 -16.28
C LEU A 30 2.41 8.91 -16.72
N GLY A 31 3.21 9.46 -15.82
CA GLY A 31 4.07 10.61 -16.07
C GLY A 31 3.39 11.98 -15.90
N PRO A 32 4.14 13.08 -16.08
CA PRO A 32 3.68 14.43 -15.73
C PRO A 32 2.57 14.97 -16.62
N LYS A 33 2.33 14.37 -17.78
CA LYS A 33 1.18 14.64 -18.66
C LYS A 33 0.19 13.48 -18.71
N GLY A 34 0.24 12.61 -17.71
CA GLY A 34 -0.78 11.58 -17.48
C GLY A 34 -2.15 12.20 -17.23
N ARG A 35 -3.19 11.42 -17.48
CA ARG A 35 -4.59 11.86 -17.36
C ARG A 35 -5.30 11.01 -16.33
N ASN A 36 -6.34 11.59 -15.74
CA ASN A 36 -7.18 10.88 -14.77
C ASN A 36 -8.13 9.91 -15.46
N VAL A 37 -8.53 8.89 -14.71
CA VAL A 37 -9.61 7.95 -15.03
C VAL A 37 -10.80 8.27 -14.11
N VAL A 38 -12.00 8.16 -14.65
CA VAL A 38 -13.25 8.29 -13.89
C VAL A 38 -13.78 6.90 -13.61
N LEU A 39 -13.95 6.59 -12.33
CA LEU A 39 -14.46 5.31 -11.85
C LEU A 39 -15.88 5.50 -11.33
N ASP A 40 -16.81 4.69 -11.80
CA ASP A 40 -18.18 4.68 -11.29
C ASP A 40 -18.20 4.10 -9.86
N LYS A 41 -19.08 4.62 -9.03
CA LYS A 41 -19.31 4.12 -7.68
C LYS A 41 -20.79 3.83 -7.50
N LYS A 42 -21.12 2.65 -6.99
CA LYS A 42 -22.50 2.24 -6.72
C LYS A 42 -23.24 3.22 -5.79
N PHE A 43 -22.50 3.90 -4.93
CA PHE A 43 -23.01 4.91 -4.00
C PHE A 43 -22.06 6.11 -3.97
N GLY A 44 -22.61 7.32 -3.99
CA GLY A 44 -21.86 8.57 -3.96
C GLY A 44 -21.47 9.11 -5.34
N ALA A 45 -20.53 10.04 -5.36
CA ALA A 45 -20.02 10.62 -6.60
C ALA A 45 -18.97 9.69 -7.26
N PRO A 46 -18.84 9.72 -8.60
CA PRO A 46 -17.75 9.02 -9.29
C PRO A 46 -16.38 9.46 -8.74
N LEU A 47 -15.45 8.52 -8.64
CA LEU A 47 -14.08 8.80 -8.23
C LEU A 47 -13.24 9.18 -9.46
N ILE A 48 -12.57 10.33 -9.39
CA ILE A 48 -11.59 10.76 -10.39
C ILE A 48 -10.21 10.55 -9.79
N THR A 49 -9.38 9.74 -10.44
CA THR A 49 -8.05 9.41 -9.93
C THR A 49 -7.04 9.10 -11.04
N ASN A 50 -5.76 9.28 -10.77
CA ASN A 50 -4.64 8.81 -11.57
C ASN A 50 -3.84 7.70 -10.88
N ASP A 51 -4.26 7.27 -9.69
CA ASP A 51 -3.61 6.18 -8.99
C ASP A 51 -3.87 4.84 -9.67
N GLY A 52 -2.77 4.18 -10.09
CA GLY A 52 -2.83 2.94 -10.86
C GLY A 52 -3.42 1.76 -10.10
N VAL A 53 -3.18 1.63 -8.80
CA VAL A 53 -3.73 0.52 -8.01
C VAL A 53 -5.23 0.68 -7.77
N THR A 54 -5.69 1.89 -7.51
CA THR A 54 -7.12 2.18 -7.35
C THR A 54 -7.88 1.87 -8.64
N ILE A 55 -7.34 2.29 -9.81
CA ILE A 55 -7.95 2.00 -11.10
C ILE A 55 -7.95 0.49 -11.35
N ALA A 56 -6.82 -0.19 -11.14
CA ALA A 56 -6.70 -1.63 -11.39
C ALA A 56 -7.67 -2.45 -10.53
N LYS A 57 -7.93 -2.06 -9.29
CA LYS A 57 -8.86 -2.73 -8.37
C LYS A 57 -10.32 -2.71 -8.85
N GLU A 58 -10.74 -1.67 -9.55
CA GLU A 58 -12.12 -1.51 -10.03
C GLU A 58 -12.41 -2.23 -11.35
N ILE A 59 -11.36 -2.73 -12.05
CA ILE A 59 -11.56 -3.38 -13.35
C ILE A 59 -11.95 -4.84 -13.16
N GLU A 60 -13.14 -5.18 -13.63
CA GLU A 60 -13.67 -6.53 -13.79
C GLU A 60 -14.24 -6.70 -15.20
N LEU A 61 -13.96 -7.82 -15.85
CA LEU A 61 -14.37 -8.11 -17.22
C LEU A 61 -15.46 -9.19 -17.24
N GLU A 62 -16.39 -9.08 -18.20
CA GLU A 62 -17.50 -10.04 -18.35
C GLU A 62 -17.02 -11.45 -18.75
N ASP A 63 -16.04 -11.55 -19.68
CA ASP A 63 -15.45 -12.85 -20.01
C ASP A 63 -14.55 -13.32 -18.88
N PRO A 64 -14.88 -14.44 -18.21
CA PRO A 64 -14.13 -14.93 -17.07
C PRO A 64 -12.69 -15.34 -17.42
N PHE A 65 -12.38 -15.68 -18.66
CA PHE A 65 -11.01 -15.99 -19.11
C PHE A 65 -10.17 -14.72 -19.30
N GLU A 66 -10.77 -13.68 -19.87
CA GLU A 66 -10.12 -12.37 -19.96
C GLU A 66 -9.95 -11.76 -18.59
N ASN A 67 -10.99 -11.88 -17.74
CA ASN A 67 -10.91 -11.36 -16.36
C ASN A 67 -9.76 -11.97 -15.57
N MET A 68 -9.43 -13.26 -15.75
CA MET A 68 -8.24 -13.84 -15.11
C MET A 68 -6.95 -13.16 -15.54
N GLY A 69 -6.81 -12.77 -16.80
CA GLY A 69 -5.67 -11.97 -17.29
C GLY A 69 -5.60 -10.61 -16.61
N ALA A 70 -6.73 -9.92 -16.49
CA ALA A 70 -6.83 -8.65 -15.79
C ALA A 70 -6.47 -8.80 -14.30
N GLN A 71 -6.99 -9.83 -13.61
CA GLN A 71 -6.69 -10.09 -12.20
C GLN A 71 -5.20 -10.36 -11.94
N LEU A 72 -4.50 -11.04 -12.84
CA LEU A 72 -3.05 -11.25 -12.71
C LEU A 72 -2.27 -9.92 -12.75
N VAL A 73 -2.62 -9.00 -13.62
CA VAL A 73 -1.98 -7.68 -13.69
C VAL A 73 -2.41 -6.77 -12.53
N LYS A 74 -3.66 -6.88 -12.08
CA LYS A 74 -4.14 -6.25 -10.85
C LYS A 74 -3.28 -6.65 -9.65
N GLU A 75 -2.89 -7.93 -9.54
CA GLU A 75 -1.99 -8.39 -8.49
C GLU A 75 -0.60 -7.73 -8.57
N VAL A 76 -0.05 -7.53 -9.78
CA VAL A 76 1.22 -6.79 -9.95
C VAL A 76 1.14 -5.39 -9.35
N SER A 77 0.08 -4.65 -9.66
CA SER A 77 -0.14 -3.30 -9.13
C SER A 77 -0.28 -3.31 -7.61
N THR A 78 -1.09 -4.22 -7.07
CA THR A 78 -1.33 -4.36 -5.62
C THR A 78 -0.05 -4.71 -4.86
N LYS A 79 0.72 -5.70 -5.34
CA LYS A 79 1.99 -6.09 -4.72
C LYS A 79 3.04 -4.98 -4.76
N THR A 80 3.04 -4.19 -5.82
CA THR A 80 3.95 -3.03 -5.93
C THR A 80 3.56 -1.97 -4.92
N ASN A 81 2.26 -1.70 -4.77
CA ASN A 81 1.75 -0.80 -3.74
C ASN A 81 2.12 -1.27 -2.32
N ASP A 82 1.93 -2.55 -2.00
CA ASP A 82 2.24 -3.13 -0.69
C ASP A 82 3.72 -3.00 -0.32
N ILE A 83 4.64 -3.13 -1.30
CA ILE A 83 6.09 -3.12 -1.07
C ILE A 83 6.67 -1.70 -1.06
N ALA A 84 6.23 -0.86 -1.98
CA ALA A 84 6.87 0.42 -2.27
C ALA A 84 5.93 1.63 -2.18
N GLY A 85 4.62 1.41 -2.13
CA GLY A 85 3.58 2.44 -2.05
C GLY A 85 3.48 3.36 -3.26
N ASP A 86 4.29 3.14 -4.30
CA ASP A 86 4.33 3.91 -5.54
C ASP A 86 4.77 3.00 -6.70
N GLY A 87 4.71 3.50 -7.94
CA GLY A 87 5.13 2.77 -9.15
C GLY A 87 4.09 1.76 -9.65
N THR A 88 2.87 1.80 -9.14
CA THR A 88 1.77 0.89 -9.47
C THR A 88 1.46 0.88 -10.96
N THR A 89 1.37 2.04 -11.61
CA THR A 89 1.18 2.19 -13.06
C THR A 89 2.38 1.67 -13.85
N THR A 90 3.60 1.97 -13.41
CA THR A 90 4.83 1.53 -14.08
C THR A 90 4.95 0.00 -14.09
N SER A 91 4.56 -0.66 -12.99
CA SER A 91 4.58 -2.12 -12.89
C SER A 91 3.61 -2.79 -13.86
N VAL A 92 2.43 -2.20 -14.06
CA VAL A 92 1.42 -2.64 -15.04
C VAL A 92 1.95 -2.50 -16.48
N VAL A 93 2.58 -1.37 -16.80
CA VAL A 93 3.20 -1.13 -18.13
C VAL A 93 4.29 -2.17 -18.43
N LEU A 94 5.15 -2.44 -17.44
CA LEU A 94 6.20 -3.45 -17.59
C LEU A 94 5.62 -4.86 -17.75
N ALA A 95 4.62 -5.23 -16.95
CA ALA A 95 3.95 -6.53 -17.07
C ALA A 95 3.34 -6.72 -18.45
N GLN A 96 2.60 -5.74 -18.96
CA GLN A 96 2.04 -5.76 -20.32
C GLN A 96 3.14 -5.95 -21.37
N ALA A 97 4.23 -5.21 -21.26
CA ALA A 97 5.33 -5.28 -22.21
C ALA A 97 5.99 -6.68 -22.23
N ILE A 98 6.27 -7.24 -21.05
CA ILE A 98 6.89 -8.57 -20.91
C ILE A 98 5.95 -9.65 -21.44
N ILE A 99 4.66 -9.61 -21.09
CA ILE A 99 3.65 -10.58 -21.55
C ILE A 99 3.51 -10.52 -23.06
N ARG A 100 3.32 -9.34 -23.63
CA ARG A 100 3.16 -9.14 -25.07
C ARG A 100 4.36 -9.66 -25.89
N GLU A 101 5.58 -9.34 -25.46
CA GLU A 101 6.79 -9.83 -26.14
C GLU A 101 6.99 -11.34 -25.89
N GLY A 102 6.63 -11.84 -24.69
CA GLY A 102 6.70 -13.25 -24.35
C GLY A 102 5.77 -14.11 -25.20
N ILE A 103 4.49 -13.73 -25.33
CA ILE A 103 3.49 -14.47 -26.13
C ILE A 103 3.90 -14.55 -27.60
N LYS A 104 4.47 -13.48 -28.18
CA LYS A 104 5.00 -13.51 -29.57
C LYS A 104 6.08 -14.58 -29.76
N ASN A 105 6.98 -14.71 -28.78
CA ASN A 105 8.04 -15.70 -28.84
C ASN A 105 7.55 -17.12 -28.58
N LEU A 106 6.55 -17.31 -27.70
CA LEU A 106 5.88 -18.60 -27.49
C LEU A 106 5.16 -19.07 -28.76
N ALA A 107 4.44 -18.16 -29.44
CA ALA A 107 3.81 -18.46 -30.73
C ALA A 107 4.83 -18.83 -31.82
N ALA A 108 6.08 -18.35 -31.71
CA ALA A 108 7.19 -18.74 -32.56
C ALA A 108 7.87 -20.08 -32.17
N GLY A 109 7.38 -20.75 -31.10
CA GLY A 109 7.86 -22.07 -30.66
C GLY A 109 8.91 -22.06 -29.57
N ALA A 110 9.15 -20.93 -28.89
CA ALA A 110 10.07 -20.87 -27.76
C ALA A 110 9.57 -21.71 -26.58
N ASN A 111 10.48 -22.37 -25.87
CA ASN A 111 10.16 -23.14 -24.67
C ASN A 111 9.90 -22.20 -23.46
N PRO A 112 8.68 -22.18 -22.88
CA PRO A 112 8.31 -21.23 -21.83
C PRO A 112 9.16 -21.36 -20.56
N ILE A 113 9.59 -22.57 -20.21
CA ILE A 113 10.39 -22.80 -19.01
C ILE A 113 11.82 -22.28 -19.15
N ILE A 114 12.40 -22.42 -20.36
CA ILE A 114 13.75 -21.90 -20.66
C ILE A 114 13.69 -20.38 -20.80
N LEU A 115 12.67 -19.86 -21.46
CA LEU A 115 12.41 -18.44 -21.62
C LEU A 115 12.31 -17.75 -20.24
N ARG A 116 11.57 -18.34 -19.30
CA ARG A 116 11.48 -17.86 -17.92
C ARG A 116 12.86 -17.74 -17.25
N LYS A 117 13.74 -18.73 -17.40
CA LYS A 117 15.11 -18.64 -16.85
C LYS A 117 15.88 -17.45 -17.39
N GLY A 118 15.71 -17.12 -18.68
CA GLY A 118 16.31 -15.94 -19.28
C GLY A 118 15.74 -14.64 -18.74
N ILE A 119 14.42 -14.57 -18.54
CA ILE A 119 13.74 -13.45 -17.87
C ILE A 119 14.31 -13.24 -16.47
N ASP A 120 14.36 -14.30 -15.63
CA ASP A 120 14.83 -14.22 -14.26
C ASP A 120 16.28 -13.73 -14.17
N LYS A 121 17.17 -14.23 -15.03
CA LYS A 121 18.55 -13.74 -15.13
C LYS A 121 18.65 -12.26 -15.47
N ALA A 122 17.88 -11.83 -16.47
CA ALA A 122 17.88 -10.44 -16.92
C ALA A 122 17.33 -9.49 -15.84
N VAL A 123 16.26 -9.88 -15.15
CA VAL A 123 15.70 -9.11 -14.04
C VAL A 123 16.73 -8.95 -12.92
N ASN A 124 17.42 -10.02 -12.54
CA ASN A 124 18.45 -9.95 -11.49
C ASN A 124 19.59 -8.99 -11.88
N VAL A 125 20.06 -9.03 -13.13
CA VAL A 125 21.08 -8.09 -13.63
C VAL A 125 20.56 -6.66 -13.62
N ALA A 126 19.34 -6.42 -14.12
CA ALA A 126 18.76 -5.08 -14.15
C ALA A 126 18.58 -4.50 -12.73
N VAL A 127 18.09 -5.29 -11.78
CA VAL A 127 17.94 -4.88 -10.37
C VAL A 127 19.29 -4.52 -9.76
N GLN A 128 20.33 -5.32 -9.98
CA GLN A 128 21.67 -5.00 -9.50
C GLN A 128 22.22 -3.69 -10.09
N GLU A 129 21.98 -3.44 -11.39
CA GLU A 129 22.40 -2.19 -12.03
C GLU A 129 21.63 -0.98 -11.46
N VAL A 130 20.31 -1.10 -11.23
CA VAL A 130 19.51 -0.05 -10.59
C VAL A 130 20.06 0.25 -9.17
N GLN A 131 20.37 -0.78 -8.39
CA GLN A 131 20.94 -0.62 -7.05
C GLN A 131 22.33 0.05 -7.07
N LYS A 132 23.17 -0.26 -8.05
CA LYS A 132 24.53 0.35 -8.18
C LYS A 132 24.48 1.86 -8.44
N ILE A 133 23.48 2.36 -9.14
CA ILE A 133 23.34 3.80 -9.43
C ILE A 133 22.60 4.56 -8.34
N SER A 134 22.08 3.85 -7.33
CA SER A 134 21.37 4.45 -6.20
C SER A 134 22.25 5.41 -5.41
N LYS A 135 21.63 6.52 -4.98
CA LYS A 135 22.26 7.51 -4.11
C LYS A 135 21.43 7.68 -2.85
N PRO A 136 22.03 7.65 -1.65
CA PRO A 136 21.30 7.87 -0.41
C PRO A 136 20.73 9.29 -0.35
N ILE A 137 19.62 9.46 0.36
CA ILE A 137 19.01 10.75 0.64
C ILE A 137 19.28 11.13 2.08
N ASP A 138 19.95 12.27 2.28
CA ASP A 138 20.24 12.80 3.61
C ASP A 138 19.77 14.25 3.78
N SER A 139 19.34 14.94 2.72
CA SER A 139 18.95 16.34 2.78
C SER A 139 17.43 16.54 2.72
N LYS A 140 16.93 17.51 3.50
CA LYS A 140 15.54 17.97 3.47
C LYS A 140 15.07 18.35 2.05
N VAL A 141 15.97 18.96 1.27
CA VAL A 141 15.68 19.35 -0.13
C VAL A 141 15.44 18.14 -1.01
N ALA A 142 16.26 17.08 -0.89
CA ALA A 142 16.07 15.87 -1.68
C ALA A 142 14.78 15.11 -1.28
N ILE A 143 14.43 15.11 0.01
CA ILE A 143 13.15 14.56 0.50
C ILE A 143 11.98 15.33 -0.13
N ALA A 144 12.01 16.67 -0.09
CA ALA A 144 10.97 17.50 -0.70
C ALA A 144 10.86 17.26 -2.22
N GLN A 145 11.98 17.07 -2.93
CA GLN A 145 11.99 16.77 -4.37
C GLN A 145 11.31 15.43 -4.69
N VAL A 146 11.63 14.35 -3.96
CA VAL A 146 10.97 13.05 -4.15
C VAL A 146 9.47 13.18 -3.94
N ALA A 147 9.06 13.79 -2.83
CA ALA A 147 7.67 13.98 -2.51
C ALA A 147 6.94 14.86 -3.55
N SER A 148 7.60 15.92 -4.05
CA SER A 148 7.03 16.81 -5.08
C SER A 148 6.83 16.10 -6.42
N ILE A 149 7.77 15.24 -6.83
CA ILE A 149 7.66 14.47 -8.08
C ILE A 149 6.52 13.47 -7.98
N SER A 150 6.42 12.72 -6.89
CA SER A 150 5.36 11.74 -6.69
C SER A 150 3.98 12.40 -6.57
N ALA A 151 3.87 13.51 -5.81
CA ALA A 151 2.63 14.26 -5.68
C ALA A 151 2.26 15.10 -6.92
N GLY A 152 3.22 15.42 -7.79
CA GLY A 152 3.04 16.41 -8.86
C GLY A 152 2.79 17.84 -8.34
N ASP A 153 3.17 18.15 -7.09
CA ASP A 153 2.90 19.41 -6.39
C ASP A 153 4.04 19.74 -5.41
N GLU A 154 4.69 20.90 -5.60
CA GLU A 154 5.80 21.35 -4.76
C GLU A 154 5.36 21.68 -3.32
N THR A 155 4.14 22.16 -3.14
CA THR A 155 3.59 22.47 -1.80
C THR A 155 3.41 21.19 -0.97
N VAL A 156 2.91 20.14 -1.58
CA VAL A 156 2.79 18.81 -0.94
C VAL A 156 4.16 18.26 -0.60
N GLY A 157 5.14 18.39 -1.51
CA GLY A 157 6.51 17.95 -1.27
C GLY A 157 7.15 18.64 -0.07
N GLN A 158 7.01 19.95 0.04
CA GLN A 158 7.50 20.70 1.20
C GLN A 158 6.82 20.27 2.49
N LEU A 159 5.51 20.06 2.46
CA LEU A 159 4.71 19.66 3.61
C LEU A 159 5.11 18.28 4.16
N ILE A 160 5.38 17.31 3.27
CA ILE A 160 5.90 15.99 3.64
C ILE A 160 7.31 16.09 4.23
N SER A 161 8.17 16.90 3.63
CA SER A 161 9.53 17.13 4.13
C SER A 161 9.52 17.77 5.52
N ASP A 162 8.65 18.74 5.76
CA ASP A 162 8.47 19.38 7.07
C ASP A 162 7.88 18.40 8.11
N ALA A 163 6.98 17.52 7.67
CA ALA A 163 6.45 16.46 8.52
C ALA A 163 7.56 15.50 8.97
N MET A 164 8.39 15.03 8.03
CA MET A 164 9.52 14.13 8.33
C MET A 164 10.58 14.79 9.21
N GLU A 165 10.81 16.09 9.06
CA GLU A 165 11.73 16.83 9.94
C GLU A 165 11.21 16.88 11.39
N LYS A 166 9.89 17.06 11.58
CA LYS A 166 9.27 17.14 12.91
C LYS A 166 9.26 15.81 13.66
N VAL A 167 8.94 14.71 12.97
CA VAL A 167 8.80 13.39 13.62
C VAL A 167 10.03 12.50 13.45
N GLY A 168 11.00 12.91 12.61
CA GLY A 168 12.18 12.10 12.28
C GLY A 168 11.94 11.11 11.13
N LYS A 169 13.02 10.47 10.67
CA LYS A 169 12.99 9.54 9.51
C LYS A 169 12.07 8.34 9.73
N ASP A 170 12.03 7.83 10.97
CA ASP A 170 11.22 6.69 11.38
C ASP A 170 9.89 7.11 12.05
N GLY A 171 9.58 8.41 12.03
CA GLY A 171 8.40 8.97 12.65
C GLY A 171 7.11 8.66 11.88
N VAL A 172 6.00 8.66 12.61
CA VAL A 172 4.68 8.36 12.04
C VAL A 172 4.09 9.61 11.41
N ILE A 173 3.72 9.49 10.14
CA ILE A 173 2.98 10.53 9.40
C ILE A 173 1.70 9.88 8.88
N THR A 174 0.56 10.49 9.21
CA THR A 174 -0.78 10.06 8.74
C THR A 174 -1.40 11.15 7.87
N VAL A 175 -2.30 10.74 6.98
CA VAL A 175 -3.02 11.63 6.07
C VAL A 175 -4.51 11.51 6.39
N GLU A 176 -5.11 12.63 6.80
CA GLU A 176 -6.50 12.70 7.25
C GLU A 176 -7.32 13.65 6.36
N GLU A 177 -8.62 13.44 6.34
CA GLU A 177 -9.55 14.38 5.72
C GLU A 177 -9.77 15.57 6.65
N GLY A 178 -9.28 16.74 6.24
CA GLY A 178 -9.46 17.98 6.96
C GLY A 178 -10.86 18.58 6.75
N LYS A 179 -11.25 19.47 7.66
CA LYS A 179 -12.49 20.27 7.53
C LYS A 179 -12.26 21.64 6.90
N SER A 180 -11.00 21.99 6.71
CA SER A 180 -10.54 23.25 6.12
C SER A 180 -10.45 23.14 4.59
N MET A 181 -10.46 24.26 3.89
CA MET A 181 -10.18 24.30 2.44
C MET A 181 -8.68 24.19 2.13
N THR A 182 -7.82 24.40 3.13
CA THR A 182 -6.37 24.36 3.01
C THR A 182 -5.81 23.08 3.63
N THR A 183 -4.77 22.52 3.01
CA THR A 183 -4.04 21.37 3.57
C THR A 183 -3.06 21.87 4.63
N GLU A 184 -3.09 21.28 5.83
CA GLU A 184 -2.32 21.73 6.99
C GLU A 184 -1.58 20.57 7.65
N LEU A 185 -0.38 20.86 8.18
CA LEU A 185 0.41 19.92 8.96
C LEU A 185 0.25 20.22 10.45
N THR A 186 -0.28 19.26 11.20
CA THR A 186 -0.33 19.31 12.65
C THR A 186 0.54 18.19 13.24
N THR A 187 1.07 18.40 14.45
CA THR A 187 1.78 17.35 15.19
C THR A 187 1.02 17.11 16.47
N VAL A 188 0.71 15.86 16.74
CA VAL A 188 -0.07 15.44 17.91
C VAL A 188 0.67 14.39 18.71
N GLU A 189 0.33 14.27 20.00
CA GLU A 189 0.79 13.17 20.85
C GLU A 189 0.30 11.84 20.27
N GLY A 190 1.18 10.85 20.18
CA GLY A 190 0.80 9.56 19.60
C GLY A 190 1.98 8.61 19.46
N MET A 191 1.69 7.36 19.15
CA MET A 191 2.73 6.37 18.88
C MET A 191 2.24 5.28 17.93
N GLN A 192 3.19 4.61 17.28
CA GLN A 192 2.94 3.39 16.51
C GLN A 192 3.72 2.22 17.09
N PHE A 193 3.12 1.03 17.02
CA PHE A 193 3.79 -0.22 17.35
C PHE A 193 3.45 -1.33 16.35
N ASP A 194 4.35 -2.30 16.21
CA ASP A 194 4.37 -3.32 15.16
C ASP A 194 3.46 -4.50 15.57
N ARG A 195 2.17 -4.26 15.65
CA ARG A 195 1.12 -5.28 15.83
C ARG A 195 -0.12 -4.82 15.11
N GLY A 196 -0.61 -5.65 14.19
CA GLY A 196 -1.84 -5.42 13.47
C GLY A 196 -3.04 -6.08 14.13
N TYR A 197 -4.18 -6.04 13.44
CA TYR A 197 -5.42 -6.62 13.94
C TYR A 197 -5.34 -8.14 14.10
N ALA A 198 -6.02 -8.67 15.11
CA ALA A 198 -6.08 -10.11 15.36
C ALA A 198 -6.83 -10.89 14.26
N SER A 199 -7.69 -10.21 13.51
CA SER A 199 -8.44 -10.80 12.39
C SER A 199 -8.79 -9.76 11.33
N ALA A 200 -8.67 -10.15 10.06
CA ALA A 200 -9.06 -9.31 8.92
C ALA A 200 -10.56 -8.93 8.92
N TYR A 201 -11.41 -9.70 9.59
CA TYR A 201 -12.83 -9.34 9.76
C TYR A 201 -13.05 -8.13 10.67
N MET A 202 -12.00 -7.63 11.32
CA MET A 202 -12.03 -6.44 12.16
C MET A 202 -11.76 -5.13 11.40
N VAL A 203 -11.49 -5.18 10.10
CA VAL A 203 -11.30 -3.98 9.28
C VAL A 203 -12.59 -3.18 9.15
N THR A 204 -12.46 -1.86 9.02
CA THR A 204 -13.56 -0.93 8.74
C THR A 204 -13.50 -0.40 7.31
N ASN A 205 -12.30 -0.40 6.72
CA ASN A 205 -12.05 -0.07 5.33
C ASN A 205 -11.47 -1.31 4.62
N THR A 206 -12.28 -1.96 3.80
CA THR A 206 -11.89 -3.18 3.07
C THR A 206 -10.91 -2.90 1.93
N ASP A 207 -10.95 -1.71 1.34
CA ASP A 207 -10.08 -1.35 0.21
C ASP A 207 -8.62 -1.19 0.65
N LYS A 208 -8.42 -0.59 1.83
CA LYS A 208 -7.10 -0.41 2.46
C LYS A 208 -6.74 -1.52 3.44
N MET A 209 -7.65 -2.45 3.72
CA MET A 209 -7.48 -3.49 4.73
C MET A 209 -7.06 -2.91 6.09
N GLU A 210 -7.67 -1.80 6.49
CA GLU A 210 -7.40 -1.12 7.77
C GLU A 210 -8.66 -1.00 8.62
N ALA A 211 -8.48 -0.97 9.94
CA ALA A 211 -9.51 -0.62 10.90
C ALA A 211 -9.25 0.78 11.45
N VAL A 212 -10.20 1.68 11.29
CA VAL A 212 -10.16 3.05 11.82
C VAL A 212 -11.22 3.19 12.90
N LEU A 213 -10.80 3.59 14.09
CA LEU A 213 -11.66 3.85 15.24
C LEU A 213 -11.51 5.31 15.65
N ASP A 214 -12.57 6.12 15.50
CA ASP A 214 -12.59 7.50 15.99
C ASP A 214 -13.09 7.54 17.43
N ASN A 215 -12.39 8.28 18.25
CA ASN A 215 -12.65 8.44 19.69
C ASN A 215 -12.86 7.10 20.43
N PRO A 216 -11.95 6.10 20.23
CA PRO A 216 -12.09 4.82 20.89
C PRO A 216 -11.72 4.89 22.37
N HIS A 217 -12.31 3.99 23.15
CA HIS A 217 -11.75 3.54 24.41
C HIS A 217 -10.69 2.48 24.15
N ILE A 218 -9.69 2.36 25.02
CA ILE A 218 -8.56 1.46 24.84
C ILE A 218 -8.40 0.61 26.09
N LEU A 219 -8.66 -0.69 25.97
CA LEU A 219 -8.38 -1.66 27.03
C LEU A 219 -6.94 -2.16 26.84
N ILE A 220 -6.13 -2.02 27.89
CA ILE A 220 -4.70 -2.36 27.86
C ILE A 220 -4.45 -3.45 28.91
N THR A 221 -4.00 -4.62 28.48
CA THR A 221 -3.73 -5.75 29.39
C THR A 221 -2.56 -6.61 28.91
N ASP A 222 -1.85 -7.20 29.86
CA ASP A 222 -0.83 -8.23 29.61
C ASP A 222 -1.39 -9.66 29.66
N LYS A 223 -2.71 -9.80 29.88
CA LYS A 223 -3.40 -11.08 29.95
C LYS A 223 -3.86 -11.54 28.58
N LYS A 224 -4.04 -12.85 28.41
CA LYS A 224 -4.76 -13.44 27.28
C LYS A 224 -6.26 -13.35 27.52
N ILE A 225 -7.01 -13.16 26.45
CA ILE A 225 -8.47 -13.14 26.46
C ILE A 225 -8.96 -14.28 25.57
N SER A 226 -9.40 -15.37 26.19
CA SER A 226 -9.92 -16.56 25.49
C SER A 226 -11.42 -16.71 25.61
N ASN A 227 -12.03 -16.14 26.67
CA ASN A 227 -13.45 -16.19 26.91
C ASN A 227 -14.06 -14.77 26.97
N LEU A 228 -15.10 -14.52 26.17
CA LEU A 228 -15.78 -13.23 26.13
C LEU A 228 -16.37 -12.84 27.52
N GLN A 229 -16.82 -13.81 28.30
CA GLN A 229 -17.43 -13.56 29.62
C GLN A 229 -16.48 -12.81 30.58
N GLU A 230 -15.16 -12.97 30.42
CA GLU A 230 -14.18 -12.29 31.26
C GLU A 230 -14.19 -10.77 31.06
N ILE A 231 -14.45 -10.31 29.83
CA ILE A 231 -14.44 -8.88 29.46
C ILE A 231 -15.85 -8.30 29.25
N LEU A 232 -16.92 -9.08 29.47
CA LEU A 232 -18.29 -8.57 29.37
C LEU A 232 -18.55 -7.34 30.26
N PRO A 233 -18.07 -7.27 31.51
CA PRO A 233 -18.24 -6.07 32.33
C PRO A 233 -17.68 -4.79 31.72
N VAL A 234 -16.65 -4.91 30.87
CA VAL A 234 -16.06 -3.79 30.14
C VAL A 234 -16.86 -3.47 28.86
N ILE A 235 -17.29 -4.51 28.14
CA ILE A 235 -17.92 -4.36 26.84
C ILE A 235 -19.38 -3.86 26.95
N GLU A 236 -20.16 -4.39 27.87
CA GLU A 236 -21.59 -4.06 27.98
C GLU A 236 -21.88 -2.56 28.15
N PRO A 237 -21.21 -1.84 29.08
CA PRO A 237 -21.42 -0.41 29.22
C PRO A 237 -21.05 0.39 27.96
N LEU A 238 -19.98 -0.03 27.26
CA LEU A 238 -19.51 0.61 26.02
C LEU A 238 -20.46 0.35 24.85
N ALA A 239 -20.96 -0.88 24.73
CA ALA A 239 -21.91 -1.26 23.69
C ALA A 239 -23.24 -0.51 23.85
N GLN A 240 -23.73 -0.33 25.07
CA GLN A 240 -24.95 0.45 25.36
C GLN A 240 -24.78 1.93 24.96
N GLN A 241 -23.57 2.47 25.05
CA GLN A 241 -23.25 3.85 24.65
C GLN A 241 -22.91 4.00 23.17
N GLY A 242 -22.86 2.88 22.40
CA GLY A 242 -22.38 2.89 21.01
C GLY A 242 -20.90 3.27 20.88
N ALA A 243 -20.12 3.11 21.95
CA ALA A 243 -18.71 3.45 21.98
C ALA A 243 -17.87 2.44 21.20
N ARG A 244 -16.69 2.87 20.76
CA ARG A 244 -15.73 2.02 20.04
C ARG A 244 -14.65 1.56 21.00
N LEU A 245 -14.16 0.33 20.83
CA LEU A 245 -13.15 -0.24 21.71
C LEU A 245 -11.96 -0.80 20.92
N LEU A 246 -10.75 -0.36 21.28
CA LEU A 246 -9.52 -1.05 20.95
C LEU A 246 -9.15 -1.95 22.13
N ILE A 247 -8.85 -3.23 21.88
CA ILE A 247 -8.35 -4.18 22.86
C ILE A 247 -6.89 -4.46 22.55
N ILE A 248 -5.99 -4.10 23.46
CA ILE A 248 -4.56 -4.44 23.40
C ILE A 248 -4.33 -5.48 24.50
N ALA A 249 -4.13 -6.74 24.09
CA ALA A 249 -3.96 -7.87 25.01
C ALA A 249 -2.76 -8.73 24.59
N GLU A 250 -2.26 -9.59 25.49
CA GLU A 250 -1.21 -10.55 25.10
C GLU A 250 -1.65 -11.37 23.88
N ASP A 251 -2.86 -11.89 23.92
CA ASP A 251 -3.56 -12.50 22.78
C ASP A 251 -5.08 -12.40 22.98
N VAL A 252 -5.82 -12.39 21.86
CA VAL A 252 -7.28 -12.54 21.85
C VAL A 252 -7.60 -13.70 20.93
N GLU A 253 -8.08 -14.81 21.51
CA GLU A 253 -8.23 -16.07 20.78
C GLU A 253 -9.54 -16.80 21.12
N GLY A 254 -9.79 -17.91 20.45
CA GLY A 254 -10.90 -18.81 20.73
C GLY A 254 -12.29 -18.16 20.66
N ASP A 255 -13.11 -18.45 21.64
CA ASP A 255 -14.52 -18.00 21.69
C ASP A 255 -14.63 -16.47 21.84
N ALA A 256 -13.66 -15.83 22.52
CA ALA A 256 -13.66 -14.39 22.68
C ALA A 256 -13.49 -13.69 21.31
N LEU A 257 -12.49 -14.09 20.51
CA LEU A 257 -12.25 -13.52 19.20
C LEU A 257 -13.43 -13.74 18.26
N ALA A 258 -13.98 -14.98 18.22
CA ALA A 258 -15.13 -15.31 17.38
C ALA A 258 -16.36 -14.46 17.75
N ALA A 259 -16.65 -14.31 19.02
CA ALA A 259 -17.79 -13.52 19.49
C ALA A 259 -17.62 -12.02 19.20
N LEU A 260 -16.42 -11.45 19.37
CA LEU A 260 -16.13 -10.06 19.02
C LEU A 260 -16.35 -9.82 17.50
N ILE A 261 -15.87 -10.73 16.65
CA ILE A 261 -16.05 -10.63 15.19
C ILE A 261 -17.55 -10.69 14.84
N VAL A 262 -18.30 -11.63 15.40
CA VAL A 262 -19.74 -11.77 15.12
C VAL A 262 -20.51 -10.52 15.54
N ASN A 263 -20.24 -9.97 16.72
CA ASN A 263 -20.90 -8.75 17.20
C ASN A 263 -20.56 -7.54 16.34
N LYS A 264 -19.32 -7.42 15.89
CA LYS A 264 -18.92 -6.36 14.95
C LYS A 264 -19.63 -6.50 13.59
N LEU A 265 -19.64 -7.70 13.00
CA LEU A 265 -20.28 -7.93 11.70
C LEU A 265 -21.81 -7.69 11.75
N LYS A 266 -22.43 -7.95 12.91
CA LYS A 266 -23.83 -7.61 13.16
C LYS A 266 -24.08 -6.12 13.47
N GLY A 267 -23.03 -5.31 13.56
CA GLY A 267 -23.14 -3.89 13.92
C GLY A 267 -23.53 -3.62 15.37
N VAL A 268 -23.50 -4.63 16.24
CA VAL A 268 -23.86 -4.49 17.66
C VAL A 268 -22.79 -3.76 18.45
N PHE A 269 -21.52 -4.08 18.18
CA PHE A 269 -20.39 -3.47 18.88
C PHE A 269 -19.19 -3.29 17.97
N ASN A 270 -18.66 -2.07 17.89
CA ASN A 270 -17.51 -1.76 17.05
C ASN A 270 -16.22 -1.89 17.88
N CYS A 271 -15.47 -2.97 17.64
CA CYS A 271 -14.22 -3.24 18.34
C CYS A 271 -13.14 -3.75 17.39
N VAL A 272 -11.88 -3.53 17.79
CA VAL A 272 -10.70 -4.10 17.17
C VAL A 272 -9.81 -4.68 18.25
N ALA A 273 -9.31 -5.88 18.05
CA ALA A 273 -8.36 -6.52 18.93
C ALA A 273 -6.99 -6.58 18.26
N VAL A 274 -5.94 -6.26 19.03
CA VAL A 274 -4.53 -6.31 18.59
C VAL A 274 -3.70 -7.00 19.67
N LYS A 275 -2.60 -7.62 19.26
CA LYS A 275 -1.65 -8.20 20.21
C LYS A 275 -0.79 -7.11 20.84
N ALA A 276 -0.48 -7.26 22.12
CA ALA A 276 0.43 -6.37 22.82
C ALA A 276 1.84 -6.41 22.21
N PRO A 277 2.50 -5.26 22.07
CA PRO A 277 3.84 -5.20 21.52
C PRO A 277 4.88 -5.75 22.49
N GLY A 278 5.97 -6.35 21.97
CA GLY A 278 7.06 -6.90 22.76
C GLY A 278 6.74 -8.22 23.45
N PHE A 279 7.68 -8.68 24.28
CA PHE A 279 7.60 -9.92 25.05
C PHE A 279 8.20 -9.69 26.45
N GLY A 280 7.70 -10.44 27.47
CA GLY A 280 8.20 -10.37 28.84
C GLY A 280 8.16 -8.95 29.42
N ASP A 281 9.23 -8.53 30.10
CA ASP A 281 9.32 -7.22 30.77
C ASP A 281 9.23 -6.05 29.79
N ARG A 282 9.66 -6.24 28.54
CA ARG A 282 9.50 -5.23 27.48
C ARG A 282 8.03 -4.99 27.14
N ARG A 283 7.22 -6.06 27.07
CA ARG A 283 5.78 -5.94 26.87
C ARG A 283 5.16 -5.09 27.95
N LYS A 284 5.48 -5.37 29.23
CA LYS A 284 4.99 -4.58 30.36
C LYS A 284 5.35 -3.11 30.24
N ALA A 285 6.61 -2.83 29.93
CA ALA A 285 7.08 -1.46 29.76
C ALA A 285 6.42 -0.72 28.59
N MET A 286 6.16 -1.40 27.45
CA MET A 286 5.45 -0.82 26.31
C MET A 286 3.96 -0.61 26.59
N LEU A 287 3.31 -1.52 27.32
CA LEU A 287 1.92 -1.34 27.77
C LEU A 287 1.77 -0.15 28.72
N GLU A 288 2.75 0.06 29.61
CA GLU A 288 2.81 1.26 30.47
C GLU A 288 2.97 2.54 29.64
N ASP A 289 3.84 2.54 28.62
CA ASP A 289 4.01 3.69 27.72
C ASP A 289 2.70 4.03 26.98
N ILE A 290 1.98 3.00 26.51
CA ILE A 290 0.66 3.17 25.88
C ILE A 290 -0.37 3.69 26.89
N ALA A 291 -0.38 3.18 28.11
CA ALA A 291 -1.29 3.62 29.16
C ALA A 291 -1.06 5.09 29.53
N ILE A 292 0.20 5.51 29.70
CA ILE A 292 0.56 6.91 29.97
C ILE A 292 0.14 7.81 28.79
N LEU A 293 0.39 7.38 27.56
CA LEU A 293 0.02 8.13 26.35
C LEU A 293 -1.49 8.33 26.21
N THR A 294 -2.28 7.33 26.60
CA THR A 294 -3.74 7.32 26.41
C THR A 294 -4.54 7.70 27.65
N GLY A 295 -3.85 7.91 28.79
CA GLY A 295 -4.48 8.19 30.07
C GLY A 295 -5.22 6.99 30.67
N GLY A 296 -4.85 5.77 30.27
CA GLY A 296 -5.44 4.54 30.75
C GLY A 296 -4.62 3.86 31.85
N THR A 297 -5.10 2.70 32.29
CA THR A 297 -4.43 1.85 33.28
C THR A 297 -4.16 0.48 32.66
N VAL A 298 -2.96 -0.07 32.89
CA VAL A 298 -2.65 -1.44 32.49
C VAL A 298 -3.34 -2.43 33.41
N ILE A 299 -4.20 -3.28 32.87
CA ILE A 299 -4.90 -4.32 33.63
C ILE A 299 -3.99 -5.55 33.68
N THR A 300 -3.31 -5.72 34.80
CA THR A 300 -2.35 -6.80 35.02
C THR A 300 -2.55 -7.43 36.39
N SER A 301 -2.25 -8.73 36.47
CA SER A 301 -2.29 -9.45 37.73
C SER A 301 -1.23 -8.96 38.74
N ASP A 302 -0.11 -8.42 38.24
CA ASP A 302 0.95 -7.88 39.09
C ASP A 302 0.47 -6.68 39.94
N LEU A 303 -0.51 -5.92 39.45
CA LEU A 303 -1.16 -4.82 40.16
C LEU A 303 -2.46 -5.25 40.86
N GLY A 304 -2.81 -6.54 40.81
CA GLY A 304 -3.99 -7.10 41.43
C GLY A 304 -5.31 -6.85 40.70
N TYR A 305 -5.26 -6.35 39.44
CA TYR A 305 -6.47 -6.09 38.66
C TYR A 305 -6.96 -7.34 37.94
N GLU A 306 -8.27 -7.59 38.03
CA GLU A 306 -8.99 -8.56 37.22
C GLU A 306 -9.97 -7.82 36.30
N PHE A 307 -10.39 -8.46 35.19
CA PHE A 307 -11.31 -7.82 34.23
C PHE A 307 -12.66 -7.42 34.85
N LYS A 308 -13.11 -8.12 35.87
CA LYS A 308 -14.34 -7.79 36.62
C LYS A 308 -14.26 -6.45 37.39
N ASP A 309 -13.03 -5.99 37.67
CA ASP A 309 -12.79 -4.78 38.45
C ASP A 309 -12.58 -3.55 37.56
N VAL A 310 -12.55 -3.76 36.22
CA VAL A 310 -12.27 -2.70 35.25
C VAL A 310 -13.49 -1.80 35.07
N THR A 311 -13.28 -0.51 35.32
CA THR A 311 -14.25 0.54 35.04
C THR A 311 -13.91 1.30 33.77
N VAL A 312 -14.89 1.99 33.18
CA VAL A 312 -14.69 2.79 31.96
C VAL A 312 -13.62 3.87 32.13
N ASP A 313 -13.44 4.39 33.32
CA ASP A 313 -12.43 5.41 33.65
C ASP A 313 -10.99 4.87 33.64
N MET A 314 -10.81 3.56 33.74
CA MET A 314 -9.51 2.90 33.65
C MET A 314 -9.07 2.68 32.19
N LEU A 315 -9.99 2.85 31.25
CA LEU A 315 -9.70 2.69 29.83
C LEU A 315 -8.98 3.93 29.29
N GLY A 316 -7.94 3.70 28.48
CA GLY A 316 -7.29 4.74 27.72
C GLY A 316 -8.24 5.33 26.67
N LYS A 317 -7.92 6.53 26.19
CA LYS A 317 -8.66 7.24 25.12
C LYS A 317 -7.69 7.84 24.10
N ALA A 318 -8.14 7.96 22.86
CA ALA A 318 -7.43 8.67 21.81
C ALA A 318 -8.43 9.33 20.86
N SER A 319 -8.01 10.31 20.09
CA SER A 319 -8.88 10.89 19.04
C SER A 319 -9.13 9.90 17.91
N GLN A 320 -8.11 9.14 17.53
CA GLN A 320 -8.24 8.09 16.51
C GLN A 320 -7.24 6.97 16.76
N VAL A 321 -7.62 5.75 16.37
CA VAL A 321 -6.70 4.62 16.27
C VAL A 321 -6.84 4.01 14.88
N ARG A 322 -5.70 3.75 14.23
CA ARG A 322 -5.60 3.03 12.96
C ARG A 322 -4.87 1.72 13.16
N VAL A 323 -5.43 0.66 12.64
CA VAL A 323 -4.85 -0.68 12.72
C VAL A 323 -4.83 -1.29 11.32
N ASP A 324 -3.65 -1.54 10.80
CA ASP A 324 -3.44 -2.31 9.58
C ASP A 324 -3.06 -3.77 9.91
N LYS A 325 -2.59 -4.51 8.92
CA LYS A 325 -2.19 -5.91 9.09
C LYS A 325 -0.96 -6.08 10.00
N GLU A 326 -0.10 -5.08 10.08
CA GLU A 326 1.22 -5.15 10.73
C GLU A 326 1.36 -4.17 11.88
N ASN A 327 0.66 -3.04 11.84
CA ASN A 327 0.85 -1.92 12.75
C ASN A 327 -0.43 -1.45 13.41
N THR A 328 -0.27 -0.87 14.59
CA THR A 328 -1.30 -0.09 15.30
C THR A 328 -0.76 1.31 15.57
N THR A 329 -1.47 2.33 15.11
CA THR A 329 -1.13 3.74 15.31
C THR A 329 -2.18 4.40 16.19
N ILE A 330 -1.76 4.95 17.32
CA ILE A 330 -2.58 5.74 18.23
C ILE A 330 -2.31 7.21 17.96
N ILE A 331 -3.34 7.98 17.67
CA ILE A 331 -3.26 9.39 17.27
C ILE A 331 -3.96 10.24 18.33
N ASN A 332 -3.24 11.22 18.86
CA ASN A 332 -3.71 12.15 19.87
C ASN A 332 -4.31 11.43 21.08
N GLY A 333 -3.43 10.71 21.82
CA GLY A 333 -3.80 10.07 23.07
C GLY A 333 -4.21 11.10 24.13
N ALA A 334 -5.14 10.73 25.01
CA ALA A 334 -5.69 11.61 26.04
C ALA A 334 -4.87 11.63 27.35
N GLY A 335 -3.60 11.17 27.32
CA GLY A 335 -2.71 11.16 28.46
C GLY A 335 -2.27 12.56 28.91
N ASP A 336 -1.83 12.66 30.17
CA ASP A 336 -1.28 13.90 30.70
C ASP A 336 0.12 14.15 30.13
N ASN A 337 0.31 15.28 29.48
CA ASN A 337 1.58 15.72 28.91
C ASN A 337 2.72 15.77 29.93
N THR A 338 2.42 16.02 31.21
CA THR A 338 3.43 16.02 32.28
C THR A 338 3.91 14.59 32.55
N GLN A 339 3.01 13.62 32.59
CA GLN A 339 3.36 12.21 32.78
C GLN A 339 4.13 11.66 31.57
N ILE A 340 3.76 12.03 30.36
CA ILE A 340 4.49 11.66 29.12
C ILE A 340 5.92 12.20 29.17
N LYS A 341 6.12 13.48 29.52
CA LYS A 341 7.45 14.09 29.64
C LYS A 341 8.29 13.42 30.73
N ASN A 342 7.69 13.10 31.87
CA ASN A 342 8.37 12.39 32.95
C ASN A 342 8.80 11.00 32.49
N ARG A 343 7.94 10.28 31.76
CA ARG A 343 8.27 8.97 31.20
C ARG A 343 9.42 9.04 30.20
N ILE A 344 9.42 10.02 29.30
CA ILE A 344 10.51 10.29 28.35
C ILE A 344 11.82 10.55 29.11
N THR A 345 11.78 11.32 30.17
CA THR A 345 12.96 11.60 31.00
C THR A 345 13.48 10.33 31.69
N ALA A 346 12.60 9.50 32.22
CA ALA A 346 12.96 8.24 32.84
C ALA A 346 13.63 7.27 31.82
N ILE A 347 13.10 7.18 30.60
CA ILE A 347 13.71 6.35 29.55
C ILE A 347 15.10 6.90 29.16
N LYS A 348 15.28 8.23 29.07
CA LYS A 348 16.59 8.84 28.82
C LYS A 348 17.61 8.51 29.90
N SER A 349 17.21 8.50 31.17
CA SER A 349 18.07 8.10 32.29
C SER A 349 18.47 6.63 32.17
N GLN A 350 17.52 5.74 31.86
CA GLN A 350 17.81 4.32 31.63
C GLN A 350 18.80 4.09 30.48
N ILE A 351 18.71 4.87 29.40
CA ILE A 351 19.67 4.82 28.27
C ILE A 351 21.07 5.21 28.72
N ALA A 352 21.19 6.19 29.63
CA ALA A 352 22.48 6.64 30.13
C ALA A 352 23.11 5.65 31.14
N GLU A 353 22.30 4.90 31.86
CA GLU A 353 22.75 3.98 32.90
C GLU A 353 23.04 2.56 32.35
N THR A 354 22.39 2.17 31.24
CA THR A 354 22.56 0.81 30.68
C THR A 354 23.93 0.62 30.05
N THR A 355 24.55 -0.52 30.34
CA THR A 355 25.83 -0.93 29.74
C THR A 355 25.67 -1.92 28.58
N SER A 356 24.46 -2.40 28.33
CA SER A 356 24.14 -3.33 27.26
C SER A 356 23.78 -2.55 25.98
N ASP A 357 24.57 -2.71 24.93
CA ASP A 357 24.29 -2.07 23.62
C ASP A 357 22.92 -2.45 23.07
N TYR A 358 22.52 -3.71 23.25
CA TYR A 358 21.21 -4.20 22.83
C TYR A 358 20.05 -3.55 23.60
N ASP A 359 20.17 -3.43 24.92
CA ASP A 359 19.13 -2.77 25.73
C ASP A 359 19.10 -1.27 25.44
N LYS A 360 20.26 -0.66 25.21
CA LYS A 360 20.36 0.73 24.80
C LYS A 360 19.63 0.99 23.48
N GLU A 361 19.84 0.14 22.48
CA GLU A 361 19.14 0.22 21.18
C GLU A 361 17.61 0.12 21.38
N LYS A 362 17.15 -0.82 22.18
CA LYS A 362 15.71 -1.01 22.45
C LYS A 362 15.07 0.10 23.27
N LEU A 363 15.81 0.69 24.19
CA LEU A 363 15.36 1.89 24.92
C LEU A 363 15.30 3.12 24.00
N GLN A 364 16.27 3.26 23.09
CA GLN A 364 16.26 4.31 22.07
C GLN A 364 15.07 4.18 21.12
N GLU A 365 14.75 2.97 20.65
CA GLU A 365 13.57 2.69 19.84
C GLU A 365 12.28 3.10 20.59
N ARG A 366 12.15 2.72 21.86
CA ARG A 366 11.02 3.09 22.71
C ARG A 366 10.90 4.60 22.91
N LEU A 367 12.04 5.25 23.14
CA LEU A 367 12.10 6.71 23.28
C LEU A 367 11.64 7.41 21.99
N ALA A 368 12.10 6.95 20.84
CA ALA A 368 11.72 7.50 19.54
C ALA A 368 10.21 7.37 19.29
N LYS A 369 9.61 6.20 19.61
CA LYS A 369 8.17 5.98 19.46
C LYS A 369 7.32 6.87 20.39
N LEU A 370 7.77 7.15 21.60
CA LEU A 370 7.02 7.96 22.57
C LEU A 370 7.26 9.47 22.39
N ALA A 371 8.50 9.87 22.07
CA ALA A 371 8.87 11.28 21.98
C ALA A 371 8.60 11.91 20.60
N GLY A 372 8.51 11.10 19.55
CA GLY A 372 8.35 11.58 18.16
C GLY A 372 6.96 12.11 17.85
N GLY A 373 5.94 11.67 18.57
CA GLY A 373 4.55 12.00 18.25
C GLY A 373 4.10 11.45 16.89
N VAL A 374 2.98 11.97 16.39
CA VAL A 374 2.44 11.68 15.05
C VAL A 374 2.24 12.99 14.30
N ALA A 375 2.83 13.09 13.12
CA ALA A 375 2.51 14.18 12.19
C ALA A 375 1.24 13.83 11.42
N VAL A 376 0.26 14.72 11.44
CA VAL A 376 -1.03 14.55 10.75
C VAL A 376 -1.13 15.59 9.65
N ILE A 377 -1.20 15.12 8.41
CA ILE A 377 -1.47 15.96 7.24
C ILE A 377 -2.99 15.98 7.04
N ASN A 378 -3.63 17.08 7.43
CA ASN A 378 -5.05 17.29 7.24
C ASN A 378 -5.28 17.85 5.83
N VAL A 379 -5.84 17.02 4.94
CA VAL A 379 -6.07 17.40 3.55
C VAL A 379 -7.29 18.29 3.42
N GLY A 380 -7.10 19.49 2.85
CA GLY A 380 -8.17 20.42 2.57
C GLY A 380 -8.52 20.53 1.09
N ALA A 381 -9.82 20.62 0.79
CA ALA A 381 -10.31 20.82 -0.56
C ALA A 381 -11.73 21.43 -0.55
N ALA A 382 -12.15 21.99 -1.69
CA ALA A 382 -13.47 22.57 -1.84
C ALA A 382 -14.58 21.51 -2.01
N THR A 383 -14.24 20.34 -2.55
CA THR A 383 -15.18 19.24 -2.80
C THR A 383 -14.64 17.91 -2.27
N GLU A 384 -15.53 16.97 -1.97
CA GLU A 384 -15.18 15.63 -1.53
C GLU A 384 -14.35 14.86 -2.59
N VAL A 385 -14.67 15.04 -3.87
CA VAL A 385 -13.95 14.42 -4.98
C VAL A 385 -12.50 14.91 -5.03
N GLU A 386 -12.28 16.22 -4.93
CA GLU A 386 -10.94 16.81 -4.90
C GLU A 386 -10.16 16.38 -3.64
N MET A 387 -10.84 16.31 -2.50
CA MET A 387 -10.22 15.91 -1.23
C MET A 387 -9.71 14.47 -1.30
N LYS A 388 -10.51 13.54 -1.81
CA LYS A 388 -10.13 12.13 -1.99
C LYS A 388 -8.95 11.98 -2.95
N GLU A 389 -8.97 12.71 -4.06
CA GLU A 389 -7.88 12.72 -5.03
C GLU A 389 -6.57 13.24 -4.42
N LYS A 390 -6.63 14.41 -3.74
CA LYS A 390 -5.46 14.97 -3.04
C LYS A 390 -4.92 14.04 -1.95
N LYS A 391 -5.81 13.40 -1.19
CA LYS A 391 -5.43 12.45 -0.13
C LYS A 391 -4.65 11.28 -0.69
N LEU A 392 -5.15 10.62 -1.74
CA LEU A 392 -4.45 9.50 -2.39
C LEU A 392 -3.07 9.93 -2.90
N ARG A 393 -2.99 11.09 -3.54
CA ARG A 393 -1.74 11.65 -4.05
C ARG A 393 -0.71 11.95 -2.95
N ILE A 394 -1.15 12.45 -1.80
CA ILE A 394 -0.28 12.71 -0.65
C ILE A 394 0.17 11.39 -0.02
N GLU A 395 -0.71 10.39 0.08
CA GLU A 395 -0.36 9.05 0.58
C GLU A 395 0.71 8.38 -0.30
N ASP A 396 0.58 8.44 -1.62
CA ASP A 396 1.57 7.92 -2.57
C ASP A 396 2.91 8.65 -2.42
N ALA A 397 2.88 9.99 -2.33
CA ALA A 397 4.09 10.79 -2.16
C ALA A 397 4.81 10.50 -0.83
N LEU A 398 4.05 10.25 0.24
CA LEU A 398 4.60 9.84 1.53
C LEU A 398 5.26 8.46 1.45
N ALA A 399 4.61 7.49 0.80
CA ALA A 399 5.14 6.15 0.61
C ALA A 399 6.41 6.16 -0.27
N ALA A 400 6.40 6.89 -1.38
CA ALA A 400 7.57 7.09 -2.24
C ALA A 400 8.74 7.73 -1.46
N THR A 401 8.45 8.71 -0.61
CA THR A 401 9.47 9.38 0.21
C THR A 401 10.09 8.42 1.22
N ARG A 402 9.30 7.59 1.89
CA ARG A 402 9.80 6.53 2.79
C ARG A 402 10.67 5.52 2.03
N ALA A 403 10.21 5.05 0.88
CA ALA A 403 10.97 4.14 0.02
C ALA A 403 12.32 4.74 -0.42
N ALA A 404 12.37 6.05 -0.66
CA ALA A 404 13.58 6.76 -1.02
C ALA A 404 14.55 6.93 0.17
N VAL A 405 14.03 7.14 1.37
CA VAL A 405 14.86 7.20 2.60
C VAL A 405 15.47 5.83 2.91
N GLU A 406 14.73 4.73 2.66
CA GLU A 406 15.19 3.36 2.91
C GLU A 406 16.30 2.92 1.94
N GLU A 407 16.14 3.10 0.63
CA GLU A 407 17.03 2.52 -0.38
C GLU A 407 17.72 3.56 -1.28
N GLY A 408 17.51 4.86 -1.03
CA GLY A 408 18.06 5.93 -1.86
C GLY A 408 17.23 6.20 -3.11
N ILE A 409 17.81 7.02 -4.00
CA ILE A 409 17.19 7.52 -5.21
C ILE A 409 17.98 7.17 -6.47
N VAL A 410 17.28 7.11 -7.59
CA VAL A 410 17.80 6.93 -8.93
C VAL A 410 17.24 8.01 -9.87
N PRO A 411 17.79 8.21 -11.08
CA PRO A 411 17.18 9.08 -12.09
C PRO A 411 15.76 8.62 -12.42
N GLY A 412 14.79 9.54 -12.33
CA GLY A 412 13.38 9.24 -12.55
C GLY A 412 12.97 9.18 -14.02
N GLY A 413 11.64 9.14 -14.25
CA GLY A 413 11.07 9.18 -15.60
C GLY A 413 11.41 7.97 -16.48
N GLY A 414 11.65 6.81 -15.90
CA GLY A 414 12.03 5.58 -16.60
C GLY A 414 13.52 5.49 -16.95
N VAL A 415 14.32 6.52 -16.66
CA VAL A 415 15.76 6.56 -17.01
C VAL A 415 16.56 5.53 -16.21
N ALA A 416 16.22 5.26 -14.97
CA ALA A 416 16.89 4.23 -14.16
C ALA A 416 16.78 2.85 -14.81
N LEU A 417 15.61 2.46 -15.28
CA LEU A 417 15.41 1.20 -16.00
C LEU A 417 16.14 1.20 -17.34
N LEU A 418 16.07 2.29 -18.09
CA LEU A 418 16.79 2.43 -19.36
C LEU A 418 18.31 2.34 -19.20
N SER A 419 18.85 2.80 -18.08
CA SER A 419 20.29 2.72 -17.78
C SER A 419 20.82 1.28 -17.65
N THR A 420 19.93 0.30 -17.47
CA THR A 420 20.28 -1.13 -17.39
C THR A 420 20.56 -1.76 -18.76
N VAL A 421 20.15 -1.12 -19.86
CA VAL A 421 20.26 -1.63 -21.23
C VAL A 421 21.68 -2.08 -21.59
N PRO A 422 22.77 -1.36 -21.28
CA PRO A 422 24.11 -1.82 -21.62
C PRO A 422 24.52 -3.11 -20.90
N ALA A 423 24.11 -3.30 -19.62
CA ALA A 423 24.40 -4.52 -18.88
C ALA A 423 23.55 -5.70 -19.38
N LEU A 424 22.27 -5.45 -19.68
CA LEU A 424 21.39 -6.44 -20.28
C LEU A 424 21.87 -6.87 -21.67
N THR A 425 22.37 -5.96 -22.50
CA THR A 425 22.94 -6.29 -23.81
C THR A 425 24.13 -7.23 -23.66
N LYS A 426 25.04 -6.96 -22.73
CA LYS A 426 26.16 -7.85 -22.44
C LYS A 426 25.68 -9.23 -21.98
N LEU A 427 24.68 -9.29 -21.09
CA LEU A 427 24.09 -10.56 -20.67
C LEU A 427 23.52 -11.33 -21.85
N VAL A 428 22.78 -10.69 -22.73
CA VAL A 428 22.18 -11.30 -23.95
C VAL A 428 23.26 -11.91 -24.86
N GLU A 429 24.45 -11.32 -24.94
CA GLU A 429 25.58 -11.87 -25.71
C GLU A 429 26.14 -13.16 -25.12
N THR A 430 26.00 -13.37 -23.81
CA THR A 430 26.50 -14.58 -23.11
C THR A 430 25.51 -15.74 -23.07
N LEU A 431 24.26 -15.51 -23.51
CA LEU A 431 23.18 -16.51 -23.47
C LEU A 431 22.86 -17.04 -24.87
N ASP A 432 22.31 -18.26 -24.94
CA ASP A 432 21.91 -18.92 -26.18
C ASP A 432 20.45 -19.38 -26.15
N GLY A 433 19.88 -19.68 -27.34
CA GLY A 433 18.54 -20.24 -27.52
C GLY A 433 17.43 -19.42 -26.86
N ASP A 434 16.50 -20.13 -26.23
CA ASP A 434 15.31 -19.51 -25.59
C ASP A 434 15.65 -18.71 -24.33
N GLU A 435 16.76 -19.05 -23.66
CA GLU A 435 17.23 -18.25 -22.53
C GLU A 435 17.68 -16.84 -22.96
N LYS A 436 18.39 -16.77 -24.11
CA LYS A 436 18.73 -15.49 -24.77
C LYS A 436 17.48 -14.71 -25.16
N THR A 437 16.46 -15.41 -25.65
CA THR A 437 15.17 -14.82 -26.01
C THR A 437 14.47 -14.23 -24.79
N GLY A 438 14.47 -14.96 -23.68
CA GLY A 438 13.93 -14.46 -22.42
C GLY A 438 14.61 -13.18 -21.93
N ALA A 439 15.94 -13.12 -22.01
CA ALA A 439 16.69 -11.91 -21.65
C ALA A 439 16.39 -10.73 -22.61
N LYS A 440 16.21 -10.99 -23.90
CA LYS A 440 15.81 -9.95 -24.87
C LYS A 440 14.42 -9.37 -24.60
N ILE A 441 13.49 -10.14 -24.04
CA ILE A 441 12.17 -9.64 -23.64
C ILE A 441 12.33 -8.54 -22.58
N ILE A 442 13.14 -8.78 -21.55
CA ILE A 442 13.40 -7.77 -20.51
C ILE A 442 14.15 -6.57 -21.08
N LEU A 443 15.14 -6.79 -21.96
CA LEU A 443 15.87 -5.71 -22.64
C LEU A 443 14.93 -4.73 -23.37
N LYS A 444 13.87 -5.24 -23.99
CA LYS A 444 12.84 -4.39 -24.63
C LYS A 444 11.89 -3.77 -23.60
N ALA A 445 11.47 -4.55 -22.61
CA ALA A 445 10.47 -4.12 -21.65
C ALA A 445 10.92 -2.92 -20.80
N VAL A 446 12.22 -2.83 -20.46
CA VAL A 446 12.75 -1.71 -19.63
C VAL A 446 12.69 -0.34 -20.33
N GLU A 447 12.46 -0.30 -21.64
CA GLU A 447 12.25 0.94 -22.40
C GLU A 447 10.80 1.45 -22.31
N GLU A 448 9.83 0.56 -22.08
CA GLU A 448 8.39 0.88 -22.19
C GLU A 448 7.89 1.95 -21.22
N PRO A 449 8.34 2.04 -19.96
CA PRO A 449 7.91 3.12 -19.07
C PRO A 449 8.23 4.51 -19.64
N LEU A 450 9.45 4.72 -20.14
CA LEU A 450 9.83 5.99 -20.77
C LEU A 450 9.06 6.23 -22.08
N ARG A 451 8.87 5.18 -22.89
CA ARG A 451 8.06 5.27 -24.11
C ARG A 451 6.63 5.69 -23.81
N GLN A 452 6.04 5.13 -22.77
CA GLN A 452 4.67 5.47 -22.37
C GLN A 452 4.56 6.91 -21.82
N ILE A 453 5.53 7.36 -21.03
CA ILE A 453 5.61 8.77 -20.57
C ILE A 453 5.67 9.72 -21.76
N ALA A 454 6.51 9.43 -22.73
CA ALA A 454 6.63 10.23 -23.96
C ALA A 454 5.33 10.22 -24.77
N LYS A 455 4.69 9.06 -24.91
CA LYS A 455 3.40 8.89 -25.61
C LYS A 455 2.29 9.70 -24.94
N ASN A 456 2.21 9.68 -23.63
CA ASN A 456 1.24 10.48 -22.86
C ASN A 456 1.49 11.99 -23.01
N ALA A 457 2.75 12.38 -23.30
CA ALA A 457 3.11 13.75 -23.63
C ALA A 457 2.88 14.12 -25.11
N GLY A 458 2.38 13.18 -25.95
CA GLY A 458 2.13 13.40 -27.37
C GLY A 458 3.39 13.30 -28.25
N LEU A 459 4.44 12.61 -27.76
CA LEU A 459 5.75 12.51 -28.42
C LEU A 459 6.07 11.06 -28.83
N ASP A 460 7.00 10.89 -29.79
CA ASP A 460 7.50 9.57 -30.17
C ASP A 460 8.57 9.10 -29.15
N GLY A 461 8.20 8.09 -28.37
CA GLY A 461 9.08 7.51 -27.35
C GLY A 461 10.31 6.81 -27.94
N SER A 462 10.26 6.32 -29.19
CA SER A 462 11.38 5.64 -29.83
C SER A 462 12.55 6.59 -30.08
N VAL A 463 12.26 7.79 -30.57
CA VAL A 463 13.25 8.83 -30.82
C VAL A 463 13.91 9.28 -29.50
N ILE A 464 13.11 9.41 -28.45
CA ILE A 464 13.60 9.86 -27.12
C ILE A 464 14.51 8.80 -26.50
N VAL A 465 14.09 7.52 -26.50
CA VAL A 465 14.88 6.40 -25.98
C VAL A 465 16.23 6.30 -26.71
N GLU A 466 16.22 6.32 -28.06
CA GLU A 466 17.45 6.23 -28.84
C GLU A 466 18.41 7.38 -28.55
N LYS A 467 17.90 8.60 -28.44
CA LYS A 467 18.72 9.77 -28.13
C LYS A 467 19.37 9.68 -26.75
N ILE A 468 18.66 9.14 -25.75
CA ILE A 468 19.22 8.96 -24.40
C ILE A 468 20.31 7.88 -24.44
N LEU A 469 20.04 6.72 -25.05
CA LEU A 469 21.00 5.62 -25.14
C LEU A 469 22.28 5.99 -25.90
N THR A 470 22.16 6.79 -26.96
CA THR A 470 23.32 7.22 -27.78
C THR A 470 24.15 8.29 -27.11
N THR A 471 23.56 9.13 -26.24
CA THR A 471 24.25 10.26 -25.61
C THR A 471 25.27 9.81 -24.56
N LYS A 472 25.13 8.61 -23.95
CA LYS A 472 26.07 8.02 -22.96
C LYS A 472 26.48 8.93 -21.79
N LYS A 473 25.66 9.93 -21.43
CA LYS A 473 25.88 10.78 -20.26
C LYS A 473 25.12 10.19 -19.08
N ALA A 474 25.77 10.19 -17.90
CA ALA A 474 25.11 9.75 -16.68
C ALA A 474 23.91 10.65 -16.35
N ASN A 475 22.82 10.06 -15.87
CA ASN A 475 21.58 10.73 -15.47
C ASN A 475 20.89 11.55 -16.57
N TYR A 476 21.33 11.40 -17.84
CA TYR A 476 20.73 12.11 -18.96
C TYR A 476 19.38 11.51 -19.31
N GLY A 477 18.34 12.32 -19.32
CA GLY A 477 16.98 11.90 -19.58
C GLY A 477 16.16 12.99 -20.24
N PHE A 478 14.85 12.75 -20.32
CA PHE A 478 13.89 13.64 -20.94
C PHE A 478 12.83 14.12 -19.94
N ASP A 479 12.78 15.43 -19.71
CA ASP A 479 11.72 16.09 -18.97
C ASP A 479 10.48 16.23 -19.89
N ALA A 480 9.52 15.32 -19.70
CA ALA A 480 8.29 15.29 -20.50
C ALA A 480 7.34 16.48 -20.22
N LEU A 481 7.48 17.14 -19.06
CA LEU A 481 6.70 18.33 -18.74
C LEU A 481 7.16 19.52 -19.58
N LYS A 482 8.48 19.78 -19.61
CA LYS A 482 9.10 20.90 -20.31
C LYS A 482 9.50 20.61 -21.75
N ASN A 483 9.46 19.33 -22.17
CA ASN A 483 9.93 18.84 -23.47
C ASN A 483 11.44 19.11 -23.70
N GLU A 484 12.26 18.91 -22.67
CA GLU A 484 13.69 19.19 -22.71
C GLU A 484 14.51 17.97 -22.27
N TYR A 485 15.74 17.86 -22.80
CA TYR A 485 16.71 16.86 -22.35
C TYR A 485 17.58 17.44 -21.26
N VAL A 486 17.57 16.81 -20.08
CA VAL A 486 18.20 17.32 -18.88
C VAL A 486 19.00 16.24 -18.13
N ASP A 487 19.81 16.67 -17.16
CA ASP A 487 20.30 15.79 -16.10
C ASP A 487 19.15 15.59 -15.10
N MET A 488 18.54 14.41 -15.08
CA MET A 488 17.34 14.11 -14.30
C MET A 488 17.55 14.38 -12.81
N VAL A 489 18.70 13.95 -12.26
CA VAL A 489 19.01 14.12 -10.83
C VAL A 489 19.17 15.59 -10.47
N LYS A 490 19.90 16.37 -11.29
CA LYS A 490 20.08 17.82 -11.04
C LYS A 490 18.77 18.60 -11.21
N SER A 491 17.90 18.15 -12.09
CA SER A 491 16.58 18.75 -12.31
C SER A 491 15.54 18.31 -11.27
N GLY A 492 15.92 17.47 -10.31
CA GLY A 492 15.04 16.96 -9.26
C GLY A 492 14.08 15.86 -9.73
N ILE A 493 14.19 15.38 -10.98
CA ILE A 493 13.34 14.29 -11.51
C ILE A 493 13.99 12.96 -11.10
N ILE A 494 13.53 12.44 -9.95
CA ILE A 494 14.13 11.30 -9.27
C ILE A 494 13.04 10.34 -8.81
N ASP A 495 13.37 9.04 -8.84
CA ASP A 495 12.50 7.96 -8.35
C ASP A 495 13.16 7.24 -7.17
N PRO A 496 12.41 6.68 -6.23
CA PRO A 496 12.96 5.79 -5.21
C PRO A 496 13.55 4.52 -5.84
N THR A 497 14.74 4.12 -5.38
CA THR A 497 15.38 2.88 -5.84
C THR A 497 14.51 1.66 -5.59
N LYS A 498 13.90 1.60 -4.39
CA LYS A 498 12.97 0.54 -3.98
C LYS A 498 11.79 0.41 -4.95
N VAL A 499 11.20 1.53 -5.38
CA VAL A 499 10.13 1.55 -6.40
C VAL A 499 10.65 0.98 -7.71
N SER A 500 11.74 1.55 -8.26
CA SER A 500 12.26 1.18 -9.58
C SER A 500 12.64 -0.30 -9.70
N ARG A 501 13.19 -0.93 -8.64
CA ARG A 501 13.50 -2.36 -8.65
C ARG A 501 12.26 -3.24 -8.44
N SER A 502 11.35 -2.84 -7.54
CA SER A 502 10.16 -3.63 -7.21
C SER A 502 9.18 -3.72 -8.37
N VAL A 503 8.98 -2.64 -9.12
CA VAL A 503 8.12 -2.63 -10.32
C VAL A 503 8.58 -3.66 -11.35
N LEU A 504 9.90 -3.78 -11.57
CA LEU A 504 10.45 -4.75 -12.52
C LEU A 504 10.32 -6.20 -11.99
N GLN A 505 10.64 -6.43 -10.71
CA GLN A 505 10.55 -7.74 -10.08
C GLN A 505 9.11 -8.27 -10.07
N ASN A 506 8.14 -7.46 -9.64
CA ASN A 506 6.74 -7.86 -9.57
C ASN A 506 6.14 -8.09 -10.96
N ALA A 507 6.41 -7.19 -11.91
CA ALA A 507 5.98 -7.34 -13.29
C ALA A 507 6.51 -8.63 -13.93
N ALA A 508 7.80 -8.89 -13.79
CA ALA A 508 8.43 -10.09 -14.36
C ALA A 508 7.96 -11.39 -13.69
N SER A 509 7.73 -11.38 -12.38
CA SER A 509 7.24 -12.54 -11.63
C SER A 509 5.89 -13.02 -12.16
N VAL A 510 4.92 -12.11 -12.27
CA VAL A 510 3.58 -12.46 -12.77
C VAL A 510 3.62 -12.76 -14.27
N ALA A 511 4.34 -11.95 -15.06
CA ALA A 511 4.46 -12.16 -16.49
C ALA A 511 5.09 -13.53 -16.82
N SER A 512 6.18 -13.91 -16.16
CA SER A 512 6.83 -15.21 -16.39
C SER A 512 5.94 -16.38 -15.98
N THR A 513 5.12 -16.23 -14.95
CA THR A 513 4.14 -17.24 -14.54
C THR A 513 3.02 -17.39 -15.57
N LEU A 514 2.48 -16.27 -16.08
CA LEU A 514 1.49 -16.29 -17.17
C LEU A 514 2.05 -16.95 -18.43
N LEU A 515 3.28 -16.64 -18.81
CA LEU A 515 3.92 -17.20 -20.00
C LEU A 515 4.13 -18.73 -19.93
N THR A 516 4.18 -19.31 -18.72
CA THR A 516 4.24 -20.77 -18.53
C THR A 516 2.88 -21.46 -18.48
N THR A 517 1.79 -20.69 -18.61
CA THR A 517 0.42 -21.22 -18.57
C THR A 517 0.02 -21.83 -19.91
N GLU A 518 -0.53 -23.05 -19.88
CA GLU A 518 -1.00 -23.79 -21.04
C GLU A 518 -2.52 -24.01 -21.05
N SER A 519 -3.17 -23.95 -19.89
CA SER A 519 -4.62 -24.09 -19.78
C SER A 519 -5.19 -23.14 -18.74
N VAL A 520 -6.42 -22.68 -18.99
CA VAL A 520 -7.17 -21.80 -18.10
C VAL A 520 -8.51 -22.43 -17.79
N VAL A 521 -8.87 -22.51 -16.51
CA VAL A 521 -10.06 -23.19 -16.02
C VAL A 521 -10.94 -22.20 -15.26
N THR A 522 -12.21 -22.09 -15.62
CA THR A 522 -13.17 -21.23 -14.93
C THR A 522 -14.52 -21.94 -14.69
N ASP A 523 -15.31 -21.41 -13.79
CA ASP A 523 -16.69 -21.88 -13.59
C ASP A 523 -17.58 -21.49 -14.76
N ILE A 524 -18.52 -22.37 -15.12
CA ILE A 524 -19.60 -21.99 -16.04
C ILE A 524 -20.55 -21.08 -15.26
N PRO A 525 -20.84 -19.86 -15.74
CA PRO A 525 -21.80 -18.99 -15.09
C PRO A 525 -23.12 -19.72 -14.87
N ALA A 526 -23.66 -19.70 -13.66
CA ALA A 526 -24.99 -20.20 -13.42
C ALA A 526 -26.00 -19.37 -14.21
N PRO A 527 -26.98 -19.99 -14.92
CA PRO A 527 -28.03 -19.21 -15.54
C PRO A 527 -28.74 -18.38 -14.47
N GLU A 528 -28.95 -17.11 -14.74
CA GLU A 528 -29.74 -16.26 -13.84
C GLU A 528 -31.06 -16.97 -13.53
N PRO A 529 -31.50 -17.06 -12.25
CA PRO A 529 -32.78 -17.62 -11.92
C PRO A 529 -33.85 -16.82 -12.67
N ALA A 530 -34.60 -17.48 -13.57
CA ALA A 530 -35.69 -16.86 -14.29
C ALA A 530 -36.57 -16.17 -13.25
N MET A 531 -36.77 -14.86 -13.36
CA MET A 531 -37.75 -14.17 -12.53
C MET A 531 -39.07 -14.90 -12.69
N PRO A 532 -39.75 -15.27 -11.60
CA PRO A 532 -41.05 -15.87 -11.71
C PRO A 532 -41.93 -14.90 -12.50
N ALA A 533 -42.41 -15.34 -13.66
CA ALA A 533 -43.35 -14.59 -14.48
C ALA A 533 -44.53 -14.23 -13.57
N GLY A 534 -44.66 -12.92 -13.29
CA GLY A 534 -45.70 -12.38 -12.45
C GLY A 534 -47.04 -12.85 -13.01
N GLY A 535 -47.69 -13.80 -12.30
CA GLY A 535 -49.03 -14.23 -12.63
C GLY A 535 -49.94 -13.01 -12.56
N MET A 536 -50.35 -12.50 -13.70
CA MET A 536 -51.53 -11.65 -13.82
C MET A 536 -52.74 -12.51 -13.42
N GLY A 537 -52.99 -12.53 -12.13
CA GLY A 537 -54.27 -12.99 -11.59
C GLY A 537 -55.35 -12.00 -12.00
N MET A 538 -56.01 -12.34 -13.09
CA MET A 538 -57.26 -11.74 -13.50
C MET A 538 -58.35 -12.18 -12.49
N GLY A 539 -58.48 -11.40 -11.40
CA GLY A 539 -59.55 -11.56 -10.41
C GLY A 539 -60.83 -10.91 -10.94
N GLY A 540 -61.79 -11.79 -11.33
CA GLY A 540 -63.07 -11.45 -11.87
C GLY A 540 -63.95 -10.65 -10.94
N MET A 541 -64.72 -9.78 -11.55
CA MET A 541 -65.92 -9.11 -11.06
C MET A 541 -66.95 -10.12 -10.50
N GLY A 542 -67.56 -9.74 -9.42
CA GLY A 542 -68.85 -10.20 -8.90
C GLY A 542 -69.09 -9.50 -7.58
N GLY A 543 -69.91 -8.59 -7.40
CA GLY A 543 -71.30 -8.43 -7.66
C GLY A 543 -72.11 -8.53 -6.37
N MET A 544 -72.75 -7.39 -6.03
CA MET A 544 -73.96 -7.29 -5.19
C MET A 544 -73.87 -7.63 -3.68
N TYR A 545 -74.13 -6.71 -2.85
CA TYR A 545 -75.22 -5.92 -2.28
C TYR A 545 -74.67 -4.85 -1.31
#